data_f344dcb603341bc4a85d4bd036c9499d
#
_entry.id   f344dcb603341bc4a85d4bd036c9499d
#
_cell.length_a   1.000
_cell.length_b   1.000
_cell.length_c   1.000
_cell.angle_alpha   90.00
_cell.angle_beta   90.00
_cell.angle_gamma   90.00
#
_symmetry.space_group_name_H-M   'P 1'
#
loop_
_entity.id
_entity.type
_entity.pdbx_description
1 polymer ?
#
loop_
_entity_poly.entity_id
_entity_poly.type
_entity_poly.pdbx_seq_one_letter_code
_entity_poly.pdbx_strand_id
1 'polypeptide(L)'
;MHHRIIQHAGRRFSLKLDELSWQALEAIARADKIRLNQLIARVALENGDANLTAALRQLCLERALQRAAMLERELTAVSRLGRGMPVSAMVEGMPTPCFALSQRHEVLRANAPATAWIGMEEAALQGQRIDRYLQIVAARSLDSIVAEFGQGVVKLFPARILCPKPGRLLMARGMICPALVRAADDLAYLIMIDLRTAA
;
A
#
# COMPACT_ATOMS: atom_id res chain seq x y z
N MET A 1 6.69 36.41 -6.98
CA MET A 1 6.92 36.77 -5.59
C MET A 1 5.71 37.54 -5.07
N HIS A 2 5.11 37.08 -3.99
CA HIS A 2 3.91 37.68 -3.40
C HIS A 2 4.27 38.41 -2.12
N HIS A 3 3.81 39.68 -2.01
CA HIS A 3 4.01 40.52 -0.85
C HIS A 3 2.79 40.42 0.05
N ARG A 4 3.00 40.04 1.31
CA ARG A 4 1.95 40.01 2.32
C ARG A 4 2.37 40.79 3.58
N ILE A 5 1.42 41.45 4.19
CA ILE A 5 1.59 42.14 5.47
C ILE A 5 0.91 41.30 6.56
N ILE A 6 1.70 40.89 7.54
CA ILE A 6 1.24 40.04 8.64
C ILE A 6 1.32 40.86 9.93
N GLN A 7 0.24 40.86 10.72
CA GLN A 7 0.20 41.51 12.04
C GLN A 7 0.05 40.49 13.15
N HIS A 8 0.86 40.64 14.18
CA HIS A 8 0.73 39.83 15.41
C HIS A 8 1.22 40.63 16.63
N ALA A 9 0.43 40.65 17.71
CA ALA A 9 0.78 41.30 18.98
C ALA A 9 1.33 42.76 18.84
N GLY A 10 0.69 43.58 18.00
CA GLY A 10 1.12 44.95 17.75
C GLY A 10 2.32 45.12 16.79
N ARG A 11 2.99 44.04 16.40
CA ARG A 11 4.06 44.06 15.41
C ARG A 11 3.52 43.82 14.00
N ARG A 12 4.13 44.49 13.00
CA ARG A 12 3.76 44.40 11.60
C ARG A 12 4.97 43.91 10.79
N PHE A 13 4.81 42.76 10.11
CA PHE A 13 5.85 42.18 9.27
C PHE A 13 5.46 42.34 7.81
N SER A 14 6.37 42.95 7.02
CA SER A 14 6.22 43.10 5.56
C SER A 14 7.13 42.09 4.88
N LEU A 15 6.53 41.02 4.31
CA LEU A 15 7.26 39.86 3.81
C LEU A 15 7.02 39.67 2.31
N LYS A 16 8.10 39.43 1.58
CA LYS A 16 8.07 39.11 0.15
C LYS A 16 8.63 37.72 -0.08
N LEU A 17 7.73 36.74 -0.28
CA LEU A 17 8.06 35.36 -0.51
C LEU A 17 7.45 34.86 -1.83
N ASP A 18 7.98 33.77 -2.36
CA ASP A 18 7.37 33.05 -3.47
C ASP A 18 6.12 32.27 -3.01
N GLU A 19 5.29 31.88 -3.96
CA GLU A 19 4.04 31.20 -3.66
C GLU A 19 4.25 29.86 -2.94
N LEU A 20 5.28 29.09 -3.33
CA LEU A 20 5.60 27.81 -2.71
C LEU A 20 5.98 27.99 -1.23
N SER A 21 6.75 29.02 -0.91
CA SER A 21 7.09 29.35 0.49
C SER A 21 5.85 29.71 1.30
N TRP A 22 4.90 30.47 0.74
CA TRP A 22 3.65 30.79 1.43
C TRP A 22 2.81 29.53 1.70
N GLN A 23 2.65 28.68 0.71
CA GLN A 23 1.93 27.40 0.86
C GLN A 23 2.59 26.49 1.90
N ALA A 24 3.92 26.41 1.89
CA ALA A 24 4.68 25.64 2.88
C ALA A 24 4.46 26.17 4.30
N LEU A 25 4.54 27.49 4.52
CA LEU A 25 4.30 28.11 5.82
C LEU A 25 2.87 27.88 6.32
N GLU A 26 1.87 27.97 5.44
CA GLU A 26 0.48 27.67 5.76
C GLU A 26 0.28 26.19 6.13
N ALA A 27 0.99 25.29 5.44
CA ALA A 27 0.97 23.86 5.77
C ALA A 27 1.63 23.55 7.12
N ILE A 28 2.78 24.21 7.42
CA ILE A 28 3.46 24.09 8.71
C ILE A 28 2.56 24.61 9.84
N ALA A 29 1.96 25.79 9.67
CA ALA A 29 1.08 26.38 10.67
C ALA A 29 -0.13 25.48 10.97
N ARG A 30 -0.72 24.88 9.92
CA ARG A 30 -1.82 23.88 10.08
C ARG A 30 -1.37 22.63 10.81
N ALA A 31 -0.18 22.11 10.49
CA ALA A 31 0.37 20.92 11.15
C ALA A 31 0.67 21.17 12.63
N ASP A 32 1.20 22.34 12.96
CA ASP A 32 1.50 22.77 14.33
C ASP A 32 0.24 23.27 15.07
N LYS A 33 -0.95 23.30 14.44
CA LYS A 33 -2.24 23.78 14.96
C LYS A 33 -2.18 25.22 15.47
N ILE A 34 -1.40 26.07 14.83
CA ILE A 34 -1.27 27.50 15.14
C ILE A 34 -1.67 28.35 13.93
N ARG A 35 -1.89 29.65 14.15
CA ARG A 35 -2.14 30.59 13.05
C ARG A 35 -0.84 30.99 12.38
N LEU A 36 -0.89 31.28 11.07
CA LEU A 36 0.27 31.70 10.30
C LEU A 36 1.00 32.92 10.91
N ASN A 37 0.26 33.89 11.43
CA ASN A 37 0.84 35.06 12.08
C ASN A 37 1.62 34.71 13.37
N GLN A 38 1.16 33.70 14.12
CA GLN A 38 1.86 33.20 15.31
C GLN A 38 3.16 32.47 14.91
N LEU A 39 3.12 31.68 13.83
CA LEU A 39 4.32 31.02 13.30
C LEU A 39 5.40 32.06 12.91
N ILE A 40 5.00 33.08 12.15
CA ILE A 40 5.92 34.13 11.69
C ILE A 40 6.48 34.93 12.87
N ALA A 41 5.64 35.27 13.85
CA ALA A 41 6.08 35.97 15.05
C ALA A 41 7.07 35.16 15.88
N ARG A 42 6.86 33.84 16.00
CA ARG A 42 7.78 32.91 16.68
C ARG A 42 9.15 32.91 15.99
N VAL A 43 9.18 32.74 14.67
CA VAL A 43 10.43 32.75 13.89
C VAL A 43 11.15 34.11 14.01
N ALA A 44 10.40 35.20 14.02
CA ALA A 44 10.98 36.55 14.22
C ALA A 44 11.60 36.72 15.61
N LEU A 45 11.01 36.14 16.65
CA LEU A 45 11.57 36.17 18.01
C LEU A 45 12.84 35.34 18.14
N GLU A 46 12.88 34.19 17.48
CA GLU A 46 14.02 33.25 17.53
C GLU A 46 15.23 33.79 16.73
N ASN A 47 15.00 34.47 15.62
CA ASN A 47 16.08 34.88 14.69
C ASN A 47 16.44 36.39 14.75
N GLY A 48 15.76 37.18 15.60
CA GLY A 48 15.90 38.61 15.62
C GLY A 48 15.34 39.30 14.35
N ASP A 49 15.51 40.61 14.23
CA ASP A 49 14.99 41.41 13.09
C ASP A 49 15.80 41.24 11.79
N ALA A 50 16.96 40.57 11.84
CA ALA A 50 17.83 40.35 10.71
C ALA A 50 17.34 39.24 9.80
N ASN A 51 16.82 39.59 8.62
CA ASN A 51 16.52 38.70 7.50
C ASN A 51 15.46 37.61 7.77
N LEU A 52 14.32 38.03 8.35
CA LEU A 52 13.17 37.13 8.61
C LEU A 52 12.73 36.32 7.36
N THR A 53 12.85 36.90 6.16
CA THR A 53 12.54 36.20 4.90
C THR A 53 13.44 35.00 4.66
N ALA A 54 14.73 35.09 4.97
CA ALA A 54 15.66 33.95 4.85
C ALA A 54 15.35 32.89 5.92
N ALA A 55 15.12 33.30 7.16
CA ALA A 55 14.76 32.40 8.25
C ALA A 55 13.48 31.60 7.94
N LEU A 56 12.46 32.25 7.37
CA LEU A 56 11.22 31.57 6.97
C LEU A 56 11.45 30.57 5.82
N ARG A 57 12.29 30.88 4.83
CA ARG A 57 12.66 29.93 3.77
C ARG A 57 13.46 28.75 4.31
N GLN A 58 14.39 29.01 5.22
CA GLN A 58 15.14 27.96 5.90
C GLN A 58 14.22 27.03 6.67
N LEU A 59 13.27 27.55 7.45
CA LEU A 59 12.24 26.74 8.14
C LEU A 59 11.45 25.87 7.16
N CYS A 60 11.03 26.42 6.02
CA CYS A 60 10.33 25.64 5.00
C CYS A 60 11.18 24.47 4.49
N LEU A 61 12.45 24.71 4.19
CA LEU A 61 13.39 23.70 3.71
C LEU A 61 13.65 22.62 4.77
N GLU A 62 13.91 23.02 6.01
CA GLU A 62 14.14 22.09 7.13
C GLU A 62 12.95 21.18 7.35
N ARG A 63 11.73 21.73 7.36
CA ARG A 63 10.50 20.94 7.51
C ARG A 63 10.26 20.00 6.34
N ALA A 64 10.57 20.42 5.11
CA ALA A 64 10.47 19.56 3.92
C ALA A 64 11.47 18.39 4.00
N LEU A 65 12.72 18.64 4.37
CA LEU A 65 13.74 17.60 4.56
C LEU A 65 13.38 16.63 5.69
N GLN A 66 12.90 17.15 6.83
CA GLN A 66 12.43 16.31 7.94
C GLN A 66 11.28 15.39 7.50
N ARG A 67 10.33 15.91 6.74
CA ARG A 67 9.19 15.13 6.23
C ARG A 67 9.63 14.08 5.22
N ALA A 68 10.56 14.42 4.32
CA ALA A 68 11.15 13.47 3.38
C ALA A 68 11.87 12.33 4.13
N ALA A 69 12.71 12.66 5.12
CA ALA A 69 13.40 11.66 5.94
C ALA A 69 12.45 10.77 6.74
N MET A 70 11.34 11.31 7.25
CA MET A 70 10.31 10.50 7.92
C MET A 70 9.65 9.52 6.95
N LEU A 71 9.24 9.98 5.76
CA LEU A 71 8.65 9.13 4.74
C LEU A 71 9.61 8.04 4.27
N GLU A 72 10.89 8.34 4.11
CA GLU A 72 11.92 7.35 3.78
C GLU A 72 12.07 6.31 4.88
N ARG A 73 12.03 6.72 6.15
CA ARG A 73 12.06 5.80 7.30
C ARG A 73 10.83 4.91 7.35
N GLU A 74 9.64 5.48 7.14
CA GLU A 74 8.39 4.71 7.07
C GLU A 74 8.40 3.73 5.90
N LEU A 75 8.83 4.15 4.71
CA LEU A 75 9.01 3.26 3.56
C LEU A 75 10.04 2.16 3.84
N THR A 76 11.14 2.48 4.54
CA THR A 76 12.15 1.50 4.92
C THR A 76 11.63 0.54 5.98
N ALA A 77 10.86 1.02 6.95
CA ALA A 77 10.22 0.20 7.98
C ALA A 77 9.19 -0.76 7.37
N VAL A 78 8.31 -0.27 6.50
CA VAL A 78 7.37 -1.11 5.74
C VAL A 78 8.11 -2.12 4.87
N SER A 79 9.23 -1.72 4.24
CA SER A 79 10.08 -2.61 3.44
C SER A 79 10.78 -3.67 4.29
N ARG A 80 11.15 -3.35 5.54
CA ARG A 80 11.74 -4.31 6.49
C ARG A 80 10.71 -5.28 7.05
N LEU A 81 9.48 -4.82 7.31
CA LEU A 81 8.36 -5.69 7.69
C LEU A 81 8.00 -6.64 6.53
N GLY A 82 8.06 -6.17 5.28
CA GLY A 82 7.88 -7.01 4.10
C GLY A 82 9.07 -7.96 3.80
N ARG A 83 10.24 -7.76 4.39
CA ARG A 83 11.39 -8.69 4.31
C ARG A 83 11.37 -9.78 5.40
N GLY A 84 10.48 -9.67 6.37
CA GLY A 84 10.49 -10.56 7.54
C GLY A 84 10.00 -11.98 7.26
N MET A 85 9.11 -12.17 6.29
CA MET A 85 8.60 -13.48 5.89
C MET A 85 8.32 -13.49 4.40
N PRO A 86 8.99 -14.32 3.58
CA PRO A 86 8.69 -14.43 2.17
C PRO A 86 7.23 -14.92 2.01
N VAL A 87 6.54 -14.46 0.98
CA VAL A 87 5.12 -14.85 0.74
C VAL A 87 4.97 -16.35 0.62
N SER A 88 6.00 -17.06 0.12
CA SER A 88 6.06 -18.51 0.12
C SER A 88 5.87 -19.10 1.52
N ALA A 89 6.59 -18.58 2.51
CA ALA A 89 6.46 -19.04 3.89
C ALA A 89 5.09 -18.68 4.51
N MET A 90 4.52 -17.54 4.14
CA MET A 90 3.15 -17.19 4.54
C MET A 90 2.13 -18.17 3.94
N VAL A 91 2.25 -18.46 2.65
CA VAL A 91 1.36 -19.41 1.95
C VAL A 91 1.48 -20.82 2.57
N GLU A 92 2.70 -21.28 2.81
CA GLU A 92 2.94 -22.60 3.44
C GLU A 92 2.39 -22.69 4.86
N GLY A 93 2.47 -21.61 5.64
CA GLY A 93 1.93 -21.56 7.01
C GLY A 93 0.40 -21.45 7.09
N MET A 94 -0.30 -21.26 5.99
CA MET A 94 -1.77 -21.16 5.99
C MET A 94 -2.43 -22.53 6.23
N PRO A 95 -3.36 -22.63 7.21
CA PRO A 95 -4.05 -23.90 7.49
C PRO A 95 -5.13 -24.23 6.45
N THR A 96 -5.50 -23.28 5.61
CA THR A 96 -6.49 -23.46 4.53
C THR A 96 -5.80 -23.57 3.19
N PRO A 97 -6.42 -24.26 2.19
CA PRO A 97 -5.87 -24.30 0.84
C PRO A 97 -5.63 -22.89 0.30
N CYS A 98 -4.40 -22.64 -0.12
CA CYS A 98 -3.98 -21.34 -0.63
C CYS A 98 -3.09 -21.49 -1.87
N PHE A 99 -3.40 -20.72 -2.90
CA PHE A 99 -2.63 -20.59 -4.13
C PHE A 99 -2.11 -19.17 -4.25
N ALA A 100 -0.82 -19.01 -4.54
CA ALA A 100 -0.20 -17.75 -4.93
C ALA A 100 -0.04 -17.71 -6.45
N LEU A 101 -0.53 -16.67 -7.08
CA LEU A 101 -0.71 -16.59 -8.53
C LEU A 101 -0.07 -15.32 -9.10
N SER A 102 0.46 -15.45 -10.31
CA SER A 102 0.96 -14.33 -11.11
C SER A 102 -0.20 -13.50 -11.70
N GLN A 103 0.12 -12.35 -12.31
CA GLN A 103 -0.84 -11.56 -13.09
C GLN A 103 -1.43 -12.34 -14.29
N ARG A 104 -0.71 -13.36 -14.77
CA ARG A 104 -1.15 -14.23 -15.87
C ARG A 104 -1.94 -15.44 -15.39
N HIS A 105 -2.31 -15.48 -14.10
CA HIS A 105 -3.00 -16.59 -13.45
C HIS A 105 -2.18 -17.89 -13.38
N GLU A 106 -0.86 -17.80 -13.47
CA GLU A 106 0.04 -18.93 -13.32
C GLU A 106 0.28 -19.21 -11.82
N VAL A 107 0.30 -20.48 -11.45
CA VAL A 107 0.57 -20.91 -10.08
C VAL A 107 2.04 -20.71 -9.77
N LEU A 108 2.34 -19.81 -8.85
CA LEU A 108 3.69 -19.60 -8.33
C LEU A 108 3.96 -20.50 -7.12
N ARG A 109 2.96 -20.69 -6.26
CA ARG A 109 3.00 -21.53 -5.07
C ARG A 109 1.63 -22.12 -4.75
N ALA A 110 1.62 -23.30 -4.15
CA ALA A 110 0.44 -23.96 -3.60
C ALA A 110 0.86 -24.64 -2.29
N ASN A 111 0.16 -24.36 -1.18
CA ASN A 111 0.47 -25.00 0.10
C ASN A 111 0.00 -26.45 0.17
N ALA A 112 0.44 -27.20 1.18
CA ALA A 112 0.09 -28.59 1.36
C ALA A 112 -1.44 -28.84 1.43
N PRO A 113 -2.27 -28.02 2.11
CA PRO A 113 -3.73 -28.15 2.03
C PRO A 113 -4.28 -27.96 0.60
N ALA A 114 -3.70 -27.05 -0.21
CA ALA A 114 -4.15 -26.81 -1.58
C ALA A 114 -3.82 -27.99 -2.50
N THR A 115 -2.59 -28.54 -2.40
CA THR A 115 -2.18 -29.72 -3.16
C THR A 115 -3.01 -30.95 -2.78
N ALA A 116 -3.29 -31.15 -1.49
CA ALA A 116 -4.17 -32.21 -1.01
C ALA A 116 -5.62 -32.03 -1.54
N TRP A 117 -6.16 -30.82 -1.52
CA TRP A 117 -7.51 -30.55 -1.99
C TRP A 117 -7.64 -30.73 -3.50
N ILE A 118 -6.67 -30.23 -4.28
CA ILE A 118 -6.65 -30.41 -5.73
C ILE A 118 -6.19 -31.83 -6.12
N GLY A 119 -5.50 -32.55 -5.23
CA GLY A 119 -4.97 -33.90 -5.47
C GLY A 119 -3.85 -33.91 -6.51
N MET A 120 -3.01 -32.93 -6.51
CA MET A 120 -1.86 -32.76 -7.41
C MET A 120 -0.66 -32.25 -6.64
N GLU A 121 0.53 -32.69 -7.02
CA GLU A 121 1.79 -32.19 -6.47
C GLU A 121 2.05 -30.73 -6.89
N GLU A 122 2.67 -29.93 -6.00
CA GLU A 122 2.99 -28.53 -6.29
C GLU A 122 3.82 -28.38 -7.56
N ALA A 123 4.80 -29.26 -7.77
CA ALA A 123 5.67 -29.23 -8.94
C ALA A 123 4.90 -29.37 -10.28
N ALA A 124 3.78 -30.07 -10.27
CA ALA A 124 2.92 -30.22 -11.45
C ALA A 124 2.03 -28.99 -11.69
N LEU A 125 1.77 -28.22 -10.66
CA LEU A 125 0.95 -27.00 -10.73
C LEU A 125 1.78 -25.77 -11.08
N GLN A 126 3.03 -25.72 -10.62
CA GLN A 126 3.89 -24.56 -10.75
C GLN A 126 4.11 -24.15 -12.21
N GLY A 127 3.94 -22.86 -12.51
CA GLY A 127 4.01 -22.30 -13.86
C GLY A 127 2.81 -22.62 -14.75
N GLN A 128 1.85 -23.42 -14.29
CA GLN A 128 0.63 -23.71 -15.05
C GLN A 128 -0.47 -22.70 -14.70
N ARG A 129 -1.32 -22.41 -15.69
CA ARG A 129 -2.48 -21.56 -15.43
C ARG A 129 -3.49 -22.27 -14.55
N ILE A 130 -3.97 -21.56 -13.52
CA ILE A 130 -4.90 -22.12 -12.53
C ILE A 130 -6.26 -22.50 -13.15
N ASP A 131 -6.69 -21.82 -14.22
CA ASP A 131 -7.96 -22.08 -14.92
C ASP A 131 -8.03 -23.44 -15.61
N ARG A 132 -6.89 -24.13 -15.79
CA ARG A 132 -6.85 -25.51 -16.25
C ARG A 132 -7.41 -26.50 -15.21
N TYR A 133 -7.35 -26.14 -13.95
CA TYR A 133 -7.65 -27.02 -12.84
C TYR A 133 -8.85 -26.58 -12.03
N LEU A 134 -9.08 -25.27 -11.96
CA LEU A 134 -10.11 -24.66 -11.14
C LEU A 134 -10.93 -23.67 -11.98
N GLN A 135 -12.24 -23.75 -11.83
CA GLN A 135 -13.12 -22.71 -12.31
C GLN A 135 -13.43 -21.76 -11.15
N ILE A 136 -13.04 -20.49 -11.32
CA ILE A 136 -13.23 -19.44 -10.32
C ILE A 136 -14.42 -18.57 -10.75
N VAL A 137 -15.48 -18.58 -9.96
CA VAL A 137 -16.70 -17.82 -10.22
C VAL A 137 -16.82 -16.71 -9.19
N ALA A 138 -16.56 -15.50 -9.61
CA ALA A 138 -16.69 -14.29 -8.81
C ALA A 138 -17.72 -13.32 -9.46
N ALA A 139 -18.09 -12.25 -8.76
CA ALA A 139 -19.01 -11.24 -9.29
C ALA A 139 -18.45 -10.49 -10.52
N ARG A 140 -17.14 -10.52 -10.72
CA ARG A 140 -16.41 -9.91 -11.84
C ARG A 140 -15.42 -10.93 -12.42
N SER A 141 -14.92 -10.67 -13.62
CA SER A 141 -13.85 -11.47 -14.20
C SER A 141 -12.57 -11.39 -13.36
N LEU A 142 -11.81 -12.48 -13.32
CA LEU A 142 -10.54 -12.54 -12.58
C LEU A 142 -9.56 -11.48 -13.08
N ASP A 143 -9.49 -11.26 -14.41
CA ASP A 143 -8.65 -10.22 -15.02
C ASP A 143 -9.00 -8.81 -14.50
N SER A 144 -10.30 -8.50 -14.37
CA SER A 144 -10.75 -7.21 -13.84
C SER A 144 -10.35 -7.03 -12.38
N ILE A 145 -10.46 -8.08 -11.56
CA ILE A 145 -10.05 -8.05 -10.15
C ILE A 145 -8.54 -7.84 -10.03
N VAL A 146 -7.76 -8.54 -10.81
CA VAL A 146 -6.28 -8.44 -10.82
C VAL A 146 -5.82 -7.07 -11.30
N ALA A 147 -6.50 -6.49 -12.30
CA ALA A 147 -6.22 -5.12 -12.75
C ALA A 147 -6.47 -4.08 -11.64
N GLU A 148 -7.54 -4.23 -10.85
CA GLU A 148 -7.80 -3.37 -9.68
C GLU A 148 -6.67 -3.50 -8.62
N PHE A 149 -6.14 -4.70 -8.38
CA PHE A 149 -5.01 -4.90 -7.50
C PHE A 149 -3.75 -4.18 -7.99
N GLY A 150 -3.49 -4.21 -9.29
CA GLY A 150 -2.39 -3.47 -9.93
C GLY A 150 -2.51 -1.95 -9.78
N GLN A 151 -3.73 -1.43 -9.58
CA GLN A 151 -4.01 -0.02 -9.28
C GLN A 151 -3.92 0.31 -7.77
N GLY A 152 -3.53 -0.64 -6.94
CA GLY A 152 -3.39 -0.45 -5.50
C GLY A 152 -4.69 -0.64 -4.70
N VAL A 153 -5.72 -1.21 -5.29
CA VAL A 153 -6.97 -1.52 -4.57
C VAL A 153 -6.74 -2.70 -3.63
N VAL A 154 -6.84 -2.46 -2.32
CA VAL A 154 -6.72 -3.48 -1.28
C VAL A 154 -8.12 -3.92 -0.86
N LYS A 155 -8.70 -4.87 -1.59
CA LYS A 155 -10.04 -5.39 -1.33
C LYS A 155 -10.07 -6.91 -1.49
N LEU A 156 -10.87 -7.58 -0.66
CA LEU A 156 -11.12 -9.02 -0.76
C LEU A 156 -12.34 -9.26 -1.64
N PHE A 157 -12.23 -10.18 -2.58
CA PHE A 157 -13.34 -10.57 -3.47
C PHE A 157 -13.78 -12.00 -3.17
N PRO A 158 -15.03 -12.21 -2.73
CA PRO A 158 -15.56 -13.54 -2.54
C PRO A 158 -15.73 -14.24 -3.90
N ALA A 159 -15.43 -15.54 -3.93
CA ALA A 159 -15.56 -16.38 -5.11
C ALA A 159 -16.06 -17.78 -4.74
N ARG A 160 -16.67 -18.46 -5.69
CA ARG A 160 -16.88 -19.91 -5.65
C ARG A 160 -15.80 -20.58 -6.47
N ILE A 161 -15.18 -21.57 -5.89
CA ILE A 161 -14.09 -22.33 -6.50
C ILE A 161 -14.62 -23.71 -6.82
N LEU A 162 -14.57 -24.09 -8.07
CA LEU A 162 -15.01 -25.37 -8.59
C LEU A 162 -13.78 -26.15 -9.07
N CYS A 163 -13.58 -27.35 -8.56
CA CYS A 163 -12.52 -28.24 -8.99
C CYS A 163 -13.13 -29.51 -9.60
N PRO A 164 -13.12 -29.63 -10.93
CA PRO A 164 -13.61 -30.84 -11.58
C PRO A 164 -12.67 -32.01 -11.30
N LYS A 165 -13.21 -33.13 -10.85
CA LYS A 165 -12.53 -34.39 -10.61
C LYS A 165 -13.21 -35.51 -11.42
N PRO A 166 -12.52 -36.60 -11.75
CA PRO A 166 -13.17 -37.74 -12.31
C PRO A 166 -14.36 -38.21 -11.45
N GLY A 167 -15.56 -38.17 -12.03
CA GLY A 167 -16.79 -38.61 -11.38
C GLY A 167 -17.38 -37.70 -10.31
N ARG A 168 -16.76 -36.53 -10.00
CA ARG A 168 -17.30 -35.59 -9.02
C ARG A 168 -16.81 -34.13 -9.27
N LEU A 169 -17.61 -33.20 -8.80
CA LEU A 169 -17.25 -31.79 -8.77
C LEU A 169 -17.07 -31.36 -7.32
N LEU A 170 -15.85 -30.94 -6.95
CA LEU A 170 -15.62 -30.31 -5.66
C LEU A 170 -16.00 -28.84 -5.74
N MET A 171 -16.78 -28.38 -4.79
CA MET A 171 -17.18 -26.97 -4.67
C MET A 171 -16.75 -26.42 -3.31
N ALA A 172 -16.19 -25.23 -3.28
CA ALA A 172 -15.86 -24.53 -2.05
C ALA A 172 -16.06 -23.01 -2.21
N ARG A 173 -16.23 -22.30 -1.11
CA ARG A 173 -16.13 -20.86 -1.08
C ARG A 173 -14.68 -20.47 -0.99
N GLY A 174 -14.33 -19.31 -1.57
CA GLY A 174 -12.98 -18.79 -1.49
C GLY A 174 -12.96 -17.28 -1.51
N MET A 175 -11.78 -16.75 -1.27
CA MET A 175 -11.48 -15.32 -1.30
C MET A 175 -10.30 -15.06 -2.24
N ILE A 176 -10.43 -14.07 -3.10
CA ILE A 176 -9.34 -13.55 -3.93
C ILE A 176 -8.80 -12.32 -3.23
N CYS A 177 -7.52 -12.34 -2.90
CA CYS A 177 -6.84 -11.32 -2.09
C CYS A 177 -5.69 -10.72 -2.87
N PRO A 178 -5.44 -9.39 -2.80
CA PRO A 178 -4.24 -8.81 -3.38
C PRO A 178 -3.00 -9.31 -2.64
N ALA A 179 -1.96 -9.61 -3.37
CA ALA A 179 -0.64 -9.83 -2.80
C ALA A 179 0.11 -8.51 -2.82
N LEU A 180 0.26 -7.88 -1.67
CA LEU A 180 0.98 -6.62 -1.51
C LEU A 180 2.50 -6.89 -1.44
N VAL A 181 3.07 -7.43 -2.51
CA VAL A 181 4.51 -7.70 -2.60
C VAL A 181 5.12 -6.81 -3.67
N ARG A 182 6.23 -6.15 -3.34
CA ARG A 182 6.99 -5.34 -4.30
C ARG A 182 7.55 -6.22 -5.41
N ALA A 183 7.49 -5.69 -6.57
CA ALA A 183 7.99 -5.92 -7.93
C ALA A 183 9.18 -6.88 -8.22
N ALA A 184 9.66 -7.69 -7.28
CA ALA A 184 10.69 -8.70 -7.56
C ALA A 184 10.10 -10.07 -7.91
N ASP A 185 8.88 -10.34 -7.44
CA ASP A 185 8.16 -11.58 -7.71
C ASP A 185 6.92 -11.23 -8.52
N ASP A 186 6.66 -11.96 -9.61
CA ASP A 186 5.45 -11.83 -10.46
C ASP A 186 4.13 -12.10 -9.70
N LEU A 187 4.19 -12.16 -8.37
CA LEU A 187 3.06 -12.42 -7.50
C LEU A 187 2.07 -11.24 -7.54
N ALA A 188 0.85 -11.53 -7.97
CA ALA A 188 -0.21 -10.55 -8.08
C ALA A 188 -1.30 -10.74 -7.02
N TYR A 189 -1.67 -11.98 -6.70
CA TYR A 189 -2.80 -12.25 -5.82
C TYR A 189 -2.76 -13.67 -5.22
N LEU A 190 -3.57 -13.85 -4.18
CA LEU A 190 -3.78 -15.13 -3.53
C LEU A 190 -5.23 -15.59 -3.73
N ILE A 191 -5.42 -16.89 -3.85
CA ILE A 191 -6.73 -17.54 -3.73
C ILE A 191 -6.70 -18.41 -2.48
N MET A 192 -7.55 -18.08 -1.51
CA MET A 192 -7.76 -18.86 -0.29
C MET A 192 -9.10 -19.58 -0.40
N ILE A 193 -9.13 -20.84 -0.02
CA ILE A 193 -10.34 -21.69 -0.10
C ILE A 193 -10.81 -22.06 1.31
N ASP A 194 -12.08 -21.81 1.58
CA ASP A 194 -12.72 -22.21 2.84
C ASP A 194 -13.37 -23.59 2.68
N LEU A 195 -12.79 -24.57 3.34
CA LEU A 195 -13.30 -25.95 3.33
C LEU A 195 -14.49 -26.19 4.28
N ARG A 196 -14.82 -25.23 5.16
CA ARG A 196 -15.91 -25.39 6.14
C ARG A 196 -17.30 -25.37 5.52
N THR A 197 -17.40 -25.06 4.24
CA THR A 197 -18.66 -24.93 3.49
C THR A 197 -18.77 -25.93 2.34
N ALA A 198 -17.93 -26.98 2.30
CA ALA A 198 -18.07 -28.08 1.36
C ALA A 198 -19.15 -29.05 1.92
N ALA A 199 -20.38 -28.83 1.53
CA ALA A 199 -21.49 -29.77 1.72
C ALA A 199 -21.99 -30.24 0.35
#